data_a8d8add23f1559ac4e75952be47e98a9
#
_entry.id   a8d8add23f1559ac4e75952be47e98a9
#
_cell.length_a   1.000
_cell.length_b   1.000
_cell.length_c   1.000
_cell.angle_alpha   90.00
_cell.angle_beta   90.00
_cell.angle_gamma   90.00
#
_symmetry.space_group_name_H-M   'P 1'
#
loop_
_entity.id
_entity.type
_entity.pdbx_description
1 polymer ?
#
loop_
_entity_poly.entity_id
_entity_poly.type
_entity_poly.pdbx_seq_one_letter_code
_entity_poly.pdbx_strand_id
1 'polypeptide(L)'
;IPTGYTGVKTSFGQIQETTIQSGKLNFCIPFVQSIHKVNNKQQDKHIEAQVWGEASDKTPVYAADVIVTYQVLPEKSAWLYANVSDIKNLVGDELVASAIKSAMAELGPNEVTNRTKIEPLAQQKLAESLVQKYGEDVVFVNKVVINDMNFEDAYNEAIQQKSIAQQNADKQKIENEAAIAKAEADKQVAITNAEAEAQKTSIAAEAQAEANRKLAESLSDTLIEYQKIQK
;
A
#
# COMPACT_ATOMS: atom_id res chain seq x y z
N ILE A 1 -31.47 36.52 -6.48
CA ILE A 1 -30.56 35.59 -5.83
C ILE A 1 -29.51 35.16 -6.83
N PRO A 2 -28.21 35.22 -6.50
CA PRO A 2 -27.13 34.81 -7.40
C PRO A 2 -27.19 33.34 -7.72
N THR A 3 -26.61 32.94 -8.86
CA THR A 3 -26.49 31.53 -9.25
C THR A 3 -25.68 30.74 -8.20
N GLY A 4 -26.16 29.57 -7.84
CA GLY A 4 -25.55 28.71 -6.81
C GLY A 4 -25.93 29.05 -5.36
N TYR A 5 -26.93 29.91 -5.19
CA TYR A 5 -27.54 30.22 -3.90
C TYR A 5 -29.06 29.98 -3.93
N THR A 6 -29.57 29.51 -2.84
CA THR A 6 -31.02 29.37 -2.59
C THR A 6 -31.45 30.41 -1.57
N GLY A 7 -32.55 31.13 -1.85
CA GLY A 7 -33.12 32.09 -0.92
C GLY A 7 -34.16 31.42 0.00
N VAL A 8 -33.99 31.59 1.28
CA VAL A 8 -34.99 31.25 2.29
C VAL A 8 -35.74 32.52 2.67
N LYS A 9 -37.06 32.55 2.41
CA LYS A 9 -37.90 33.68 2.71
C LYS A 9 -38.49 33.54 4.08
N THR A 10 -38.37 34.57 4.90
CA THR A 10 -39.04 34.67 6.21
C THR A 10 -40.09 35.75 6.16
N SER A 11 -41.24 35.54 6.82
CA SER A 11 -42.30 36.50 6.96
C SER A 11 -42.69 36.62 8.45
N PHE A 12 -42.58 37.81 9.02
CA PHE A 12 -42.73 38.01 10.46
C PHE A 12 -41.88 37.06 11.31
N GLY A 13 -40.67 36.72 10.86
CA GLY A 13 -39.80 35.79 11.54
C GLY A 13 -40.08 34.29 11.28
N GLN A 14 -41.18 33.95 10.65
CA GLN A 14 -41.52 32.59 10.29
C GLN A 14 -40.93 32.21 8.94
N ILE A 15 -40.29 31.06 8.85
CA ILE A 15 -39.71 30.55 7.60
C ILE A 15 -40.83 30.04 6.71
N GLN A 16 -40.80 30.47 5.44
CA GLN A 16 -41.69 29.90 4.42
C GLN A 16 -40.98 28.66 3.81
N GLU A 17 -41.71 27.56 3.70
CA GLU A 17 -41.20 26.30 3.14
C GLU A 17 -40.77 26.44 1.69
N THR A 18 -41.29 27.42 0.97
CA THR A 18 -40.97 27.65 -0.44
C THR A 18 -39.63 28.39 -0.58
N THR A 19 -38.63 27.64 -1.10
CA THR A 19 -37.32 28.22 -1.41
C THR A 19 -37.34 29.03 -2.72
N ILE A 20 -36.58 30.11 -2.74
CA ILE A 20 -36.43 30.96 -3.91
C ILE A 20 -35.19 30.53 -4.69
N GLN A 21 -35.39 29.98 -5.87
CA GLN A 21 -34.29 29.61 -6.77
C GLN A 21 -33.69 30.83 -7.44
N SER A 22 -32.41 30.75 -7.84
CA SER A 22 -31.74 31.79 -8.64
C SER A 22 -32.43 32.00 -9.99
N GLY A 23 -32.38 33.22 -10.51
CA GLY A 23 -32.92 33.58 -11.83
C GLY A 23 -34.43 33.85 -11.90
N LYS A 24 -35.17 33.69 -10.79
CA LYS A 24 -36.60 34.03 -10.75
C LYS A 24 -36.83 35.39 -10.10
N LEU A 25 -37.79 36.15 -10.65
CA LEU A 25 -38.25 37.41 -10.06
C LEU A 25 -39.10 37.07 -8.82
N ASN A 26 -38.72 37.62 -7.68
CA ASN A 26 -39.45 37.45 -6.45
C ASN A 26 -39.71 38.77 -5.78
N PHE A 27 -40.94 39.01 -5.37
CA PHE A 27 -41.34 40.19 -4.62
C PHE A 27 -41.17 39.93 -3.12
N CYS A 28 -40.55 40.92 -2.46
CA CYS A 28 -40.37 40.92 -1.01
C CYS A 28 -41.04 42.21 -0.45
N ILE A 29 -41.90 42.04 0.52
CA ILE A 29 -42.57 43.17 1.19
C ILE A 29 -41.58 43.75 2.21
N PRO A 30 -41.10 44.99 2.04
CA PRO A 30 -40.20 45.62 3.00
C PRO A 30 -40.77 45.57 4.42
N PHE A 31 -39.91 45.48 5.41
CA PHE A 31 -40.21 45.40 6.86
C PHE A 31 -40.96 44.17 7.36
N VAL A 32 -41.63 43.42 6.49
CA VAL A 32 -42.40 42.18 6.85
C VAL A 32 -41.65 40.91 6.47
N GLN A 33 -40.92 40.98 5.32
CA GLN A 33 -40.28 39.81 4.75
C GLN A 33 -38.77 40.04 4.58
N SER A 34 -38.02 39.00 4.87
CA SER A 34 -36.56 38.96 4.62
C SER A 34 -36.18 37.72 3.81
N ILE A 35 -35.10 37.88 3.04
CA ILE A 35 -34.56 36.76 2.25
C ILE A 35 -33.14 36.46 2.73
N HIS A 36 -32.93 35.25 3.21
CA HIS A 36 -31.64 34.75 3.62
C HIS A 36 -31.07 33.83 2.56
N LYS A 37 -29.77 33.98 2.27
CA LYS A 37 -29.10 33.21 1.20
C LYS A 37 -28.36 32.04 1.79
N VAL A 38 -28.63 30.84 1.29
CA VAL A 38 -27.87 29.62 1.60
C VAL A 38 -26.98 29.31 0.40
N ASN A 39 -25.71 29.06 0.65
CA ASN A 39 -24.72 28.69 -0.38
C ASN A 39 -24.86 27.21 -0.74
N ASN A 40 -25.20 26.91 -1.99
CA ASN A 40 -25.34 25.55 -2.51
C ASN A 40 -24.20 25.17 -3.47
N LYS A 41 -23.20 26.06 -3.62
CA LYS A 41 -22.00 25.73 -4.38
C LYS A 41 -21.16 24.72 -3.63
N GLN A 42 -20.30 24.04 -4.37
CA GLN A 42 -19.23 23.24 -3.74
C GLN A 42 -18.35 24.13 -2.87
N GLN A 43 -18.05 23.67 -1.69
CA GLN A 43 -17.22 24.35 -0.70
C GLN A 43 -16.14 23.37 -0.25
N ASP A 44 -14.93 23.90 -0.04
CA ASP A 44 -13.82 23.13 0.49
C ASP A 44 -13.60 23.49 1.95
N LYS A 45 -13.52 22.46 2.79
CA LYS A 45 -13.13 22.55 4.18
C LYS A 45 -11.73 21.99 4.33
N HIS A 46 -10.80 22.82 4.77
CA HIS A 46 -9.43 22.42 5.07
C HIS A 46 -9.29 22.10 6.56
N ILE A 47 -8.69 20.96 6.86
CA ILE A 47 -8.32 20.55 8.22
C ILE A 47 -6.80 20.59 8.31
N GLU A 48 -6.28 21.65 8.95
CA GLU A 48 -4.84 21.85 9.10
C GLU A 48 -4.23 20.99 10.21
N ALA A 49 -5.04 20.66 11.22
CA ALA A 49 -4.57 19.84 12.33
C ALA A 49 -4.35 18.38 11.90
N GLN A 50 -3.30 17.77 12.44
CA GLN A 50 -3.08 16.33 12.28
C GLN A 50 -4.19 15.53 12.99
N VAL A 51 -4.74 14.57 12.28
CA VAL A 51 -5.74 13.63 12.81
C VAL A 51 -5.02 12.33 13.15
N TRP A 52 -4.77 12.10 14.42
CA TRP A 52 -4.18 10.89 14.93
C TRP A 52 -5.24 9.80 15.13
N GLY A 53 -4.94 8.59 14.67
CA GLY A 53 -5.78 7.41 14.80
C GLY A 53 -4.96 6.13 14.88
N GLU A 54 -5.62 5.01 14.79
CA GLU A 54 -4.99 3.68 14.82
C GLU A 54 -5.52 2.85 13.65
N ALA A 55 -4.65 2.08 13.02
CA ALA A 55 -5.04 1.04 12.06
C ALA A 55 -5.74 -0.13 12.79
N SER A 56 -6.26 -1.09 12.06
CA SER A 56 -7.00 -2.23 12.64
C SER A 56 -6.18 -3.10 13.60
N ASP A 57 -4.87 -3.11 13.48
CA ASP A 57 -3.92 -3.80 14.36
C ASP A 57 -3.37 -2.93 15.49
N LYS A 58 -3.96 -1.75 15.74
CA LYS A 58 -3.54 -0.77 16.75
C LYS A 58 -2.25 0.00 16.41
N THR A 59 -1.76 -0.10 15.18
CA THR A 59 -0.62 0.71 14.73
C THR A 59 -1.03 2.19 14.67
N PRO A 60 -0.31 3.10 15.34
CA PRO A 60 -0.60 4.53 15.32
C PRO A 60 -0.27 5.12 13.94
N VAL A 61 -1.23 5.87 13.40
CA VAL A 61 -1.16 6.52 12.09
C VAL A 61 -1.77 7.91 12.18
N TYR A 62 -1.27 8.84 11.39
CA TYR A 62 -1.86 10.18 11.30
C TYR A 62 -2.20 10.54 9.85
N ALA A 63 -3.22 11.37 9.70
CA ALA A 63 -3.55 12.07 8.48
C ALA A 63 -3.37 13.57 8.69
N ALA A 64 -2.79 14.26 7.73
CA ALA A 64 -2.61 15.70 7.75
C ALA A 64 -2.99 16.31 6.40
N ASP A 65 -3.24 17.63 6.41
CA ASP A 65 -3.66 18.38 5.24
C ASP A 65 -4.85 17.71 4.54
N VAL A 66 -5.96 17.60 5.28
CA VAL A 66 -7.19 16.97 4.79
C VAL A 66 -8.10 18.03 4.19
N ILE A 67 -8.60 17.76 2.99
CA ILE A 67 -9.54 18.64 2.28
C ILE A 67 -10.83 17.86 2.05
N VAL A 68 -11.93 18.43 2.49
CA VAL A 68 -13.27 17.89 2.27
C VAL A 68 -14.06 18.83 1.38
N THR A 69 -14.42 18.34 0.18
CA THR A 69 -15.31 19.06 -0.73
C THR A 69 -16.75 18.60 -0.51
N TYR A 70 -17.62 19.52 -0.21
CA TYR A 70 -19.04 19.26 0.07
C TYR A 70 -19.93 20.33 -0.52
N GLN A 71 -21.23 20.04 -0.58
CA GLN A 71 -22.27 20.99 -1.00
C GLN A 71 -23.59 20.75 -0.27
N VAL A 72 -24.39 21.80 -0.15
CA VAL A 72 -25.73 21.74 0.40
C VAL A 72 -26.73 21.57 -0.73
N LEU A 73 -27.69 20.64 -0.58
CA LEU A 73 -28.75 20.46 -1.57
C LEU A 73 -29.76 21.61 -1.51
N PRO A 74 -30.13 22.21 -2.65
CA PRO A 74 -31.03 23.38 -2.68
C PRO A 74 -32.38 23.17 -2.02
N GLU A 75 -32.94 21.97 -2.16
CA GLU A 75 -34.26 21.62 -1.62
C GLU A 75 -34.30 21.63 -0.08
N LYS A 76 -33.16 21.41 0.55
CA LYS A 76 -33.01 21.37 2.01
C LYS A 76 -32.57 22.69 2.63
N SER A 77 -32.37 23.73 1.83
CA SER A 77 -31.88 25.02 2.30
C SER A 77 -32.79 25.69 3.33
N ALA A 78 -34.12 25.56 3.20
CA ALA A 78 -35.07 26.09 4.17
C ALA A 78 -35.02 25.33 5.50
N TRP A 79 -34.96 24.02 5.44
CA TRP A 79 -34.80 23.19 6.63
C TRP A 79 -33.50 23.48 7.37
N LEU A 80 -32.40 23.59 6.60
CA LEU A 80 -31.08 23.89 7.14
C LEU A 80 -31.08 25.24 7.88
N TYR A 81 -31.66 26.27 7.27
CA TYR A 81 -31.76 27.59 7.86
C TYR A 81 -32.60 27.59 9.13
N ALA A 82 -33.65 26.75 9.20
CA ALA A 82 -34.52 26.62 10.35
C ALA A 82 -33.86 25.90 11.54
N ASN A 83 -33.06 24.90 11.27
CA ASN A 83 -32.62 23.92 12.27
C ASN A 83 -31.13 24.02 12.64
N VAL A 84 -30.31 24.68 11.85
CA VAL A 84 -28.86 24.74 12.04
C VAL A 84 -28.42 26.17 12.29
N SER A 85 -27.84 26.43 13.46
CA SER A 85 -27.38 27.77 13.85
C SER A 85 -26.16 28.27 13.07
N ASP A 86 -25.22 27.37 12.77
CA ASP A 86 -24.01 27.70 12.01
C ASP A 86 -23.96 26.97 10.65
N ILE A 87 -24.63 27.58 9.69
CA ILE A 87 -24.71 27.07 8.32
C ILE A 87 -23.35 27.16 7.59
N LYS A 88 -22.42 27.97 8.08
CA LYS A 88 -21.10 28.12 7.46
C LYS A 88 -20.12 27.03 7.85
N ASN A 89 -20.35 26.33 8.94
CA ASN A 89 -19.49 25.28 9.44
C ASN A 89 -20.25 23.95 9.61
N LEU A 90 -20.90 23.50 8.56
CA LEU A 90 -21.67 22.25 8.56
C LEU A 90 -20.77 21.03 8.74
N VAL A 91 -19.61 21.06 8.08
CA VAL A 91 -18.59 20.02 8.17
C VAL A 91 -17.52 20.46 9.18
N GLY A 92 -17.79 20.16 10.47
CA GLY A 92 -16.85 20.53 11.54
C GLY A 92 -15.61 19.64 11.56
N ASP A 93 -14.51 20.21 12.05
CA ASP A 93 -13.21 19.52 12.12
C ASP A 93 -13.30 18.21 12.92
N GLU A 94 -14.03 18.20 14.02
CA GLU A 94 -14.24 17.00 14.85
C GLU A 94 -14.98 15.88 14.11
N LEU A 95 -15.96 16.24 13.29
CA LEU A 95 -16.73 15.28 12.51
C LEU A 95 -15.86 14.62 11.42
N VAL A 96 -15.07 15.43 10.75
CA VAL A 96 -14.10 14.92 9.76
C VAL A 96 -13.04 14.05 10.42
N ALA A 97 -12.49 14.50 11.55
CA ALA A 97 -11.51 13.72 12.31
C ALA A 97 -12.08 12.38 12.77
N SER A 98 -13.31 12.35 13.25
CA SER A 98 -13.98 11.12 13.65
C SER A 98 -14.19 10.16 12.48
N ALA A 99 -14.61 10.67 11.33
CA ALA A 99 -14.78 9.86 10.11
C ALA A 99 -13.45 9.25 9.63
N ILE A 100 -12.38 10.04 9.64
CA ILE A 100 -11.04 9.57 9.27
C ILE A 100 -10.54 8.50 10.25
N LYS A 101 -10.66 8.71 11.55
CA LYS A 101 -10.29 7.71 12.58
C LYS A 101 -11.08 6.41 12.42
N SER A 102 -12.36 6.50 12.10
CA SER A 102 -13.19 5.32 11.85
C SER A 102 -12.74 4.57 10.60
N ALA A 103 -12.35 5.28 9.54
CA ALA A 103 -11.81 4.69 8.34
C ALA A 103 -10.43 4.04 8.58
N MET A 104 -9.56 4.68 9.36
CA MET A 104 -8.26 4.13 9.75
C MET A 104 -8.42 2.81 10.50
N ALA A 105 -9.36 2.74 11.44
CA ALA A 105 -9.59 1.56 12.27
C ALA A 105 -10.09 0.32 11.49
N GLU A 106 -10.65 0.50 10.31
CA GLU A 106 -11.10 -0.59 9.45
C GLU A 106 -10.00 -1.14 8.53
N LEU A 107 -8.93 -0.38 8.31
CA LEU A 107 -7.85 -0.73 7.38
C LEU A 107 -6.62 -1.25 8.12
N GLY A 108 -5.97 -2.28 7.53
CA GLY A 108 -4.69 -2.77 8.03
C GLY A 108 -3.54 -1.80 7.73
N PRO A 109 -2.36 -1.97 8.40
CA PRO A 109 -1.22 -1.06 8.23
C PRO A 109 -0.71 -0.96 6.79
N ASN A 110 -0.84 -2.01 6.00
CA ASN A 110 -0.44 -2.01 4.59
C ASN A 110 -1.44 -1.29 3.67
N GLU A 111 -2.65 -0.99 4.16
CA GLU A 111 -3.75 -0.43 3.38
C GLU A 111 -4.10 1.00 3.81
N VAL A 112 -3.90 1.32 5.09
CA VAL A 112 -4.30 2.59 5.68
C VAL A 112 -3.61 3.78 5.01
N THR A 113 -2.36 3.64 4.57
CA THR A 113 -1.63 4.68 3.85
C THR A 113 -1.93 4.71 2.33
N ASN A 114 -2.73 3.76 1.85
CA ASN A 114 -3.15 3.74 0.45
C ASN A 114 -4.36 4.65 0.24
N ARG A 115 -4.14 5.81 -0.38
CA ARG A 115 -5.18 6.82 -0.63
C ARG A 115 -6.39 6.27 -1.37
N THR A 116 -6.20 5.33 -2.29
CA THR A 116 -7.32 4.75 -3.07
C THR A 116 -8.27 3.91 -2.21
N LYS A 117 -7.86 3.53 -1.00
CA LYS A 117 -8.68 2.80 -0.03
C LYS A 117 -9.22 3.69 1.08
N ILE A 118 -8.35 4.52 1.67
CA ILE A 118 -8.72 5.34 2.83
C ILE A 118 -9.64 6.50 2.45
N GLU A 119 -9.40 7.20 1.34
CA GLU A 119 -10.20 8.37 0.95
C GLU A 119 -11.68 8.03 0.68
N PRO A 120 -12.03 7.00 -0.11
CA PRO A 120 -13.43 6.60 -0.30
C PRO A 120 -14.10 6.14 0.99
N LEU A 121 -13.36 5.43 1.85
CA LEU A 121 -13.89 4.96 3.13
C LEU A 121 -14.14 6.13 4.10
N ALA A 122 -13.21 7.07 4.19
CA ALA A 122 -13.39 8.29 4.97
C ALA A 122 -14.56 9.14 4.44
N GLN A 123 -14.72 9.24 3.13
CA GLN A 123 -15.87 9.91 2.49
C GLN A 123 -17.19 9.24 2.88
N GLN A 124 -17.25 7.91 2.84
CA GLN A 124 -18.45 7.16 3.25
C GLN A 124 -18.77 7.39 4.72
N LYS A 125 -17.78 7.25 5.63
CA LYS A 125 -17.98 7.47 7.08
C LYS A 125 -18.42 8.90 7.39
N LEU A 126 -17.86 9.88 6.66
CA LEU A 126 -18.26 11.27 6.81
C LEU A 126 -19.69 11.50 6.33
N ALA A 127 -20.07 10.95 5.18
CA ALA A 127 -21.42 11.03 4.66
C ALA A 127 -22.44 10.40 5.62
N GLU A 128 -22.16 9.21 6.15
CA GLU A 128 -22.99 8.55 7.18
C GLU A 128 -23.17 9.43 8.43
N SER A 129 -22.07 10.03 8.91
CA SER A 129 -22.10 10.91 10.07
C SER A 129 -22.91 12.21 9.82
N LEU A 130 -22.84 12.77 8.61
CA LEU A 130 -23.60 13.94 8.21
C LEU A 130 -25.10 13.61 8.08
N VAL A 131 -25.45 12.43 7.57
CA VAL A 131 -26.83 11.93 7.52
C VAL A 131 -27.40 11.75 8.95
N GLN A 132 -26.63 11.19 9.87
CA GLN A 132 -27.04 11.07 11.26
C GLN A 132 -27.27 12.43 11.92
N LYS A 133 -26.45 13.44 11.61
CA LYS A 133 -26.51 14.76 12.22
C LYS A 133 -27.61 15.65 11.64
N TYR A 134 -27.79 15.65 10.32
CA TYR A 134 -28.66 16.60 9.62
C TYR A 134 -29.83 15.95 8.89
N GLY A 135 -29.84 14.63 8.76
CA GLY A 135 -30.80 13.89 7.94
C GLY A 135 -30.33 13.66 6.51
N GLU A 136 -31.10 12.86 5.79
CA GLU A 136 -30.82 12.50 4.41
C GLU A 136 -30.90 13.74 3.49
N ASP A 137 -30.05 13.77 2.47
CA ASP A 137 -30.05 14.77 1.40
C ASP A 137 -29.89 16.23 1.86
N VAL A 138 -29.26 16.50 2.98
CA VAL A 138 -28.99 17.87 3.44
C VAL A 138 -27.60 18.33 2.98
N VAL A 139 -26.58 17.56 3.31
CA VAL A 139 -25.19 17.84 2.94
C VAL A 139 -24.64 16.66 2.14
N PHE A 140 -24.14 16.92 0.96
CA PHE A 140 -23.52 15.94 0.10
C PHE A 140 -22.01 16.10 0.12
N VAL A 141 -21.28 15.00 0.43
CA VAL A 141 -19.82 14.96 0.39
C VAL A 141 -19.37 14.54 -1.00
N ASN A 142 -18.77 15.48 -1.73
CA ASN A 142 -18.29 15.22 -3.09
C ASN A 142 -16.98 14.41 -3.07
N LYS A 143 -16.04 14.81 -2.20
CA LYS A 143 -14.73 14.17 -2.11
C LYS A 143 -14.07 14.45 -0.77
N VAL A 144 -13.28 13.48 -0.31
CA VAL A 144 -12.30 13.62 0.77
C VAL A 144 -10.92 13.38 0.17
N VAL A 145 -9.99 14.28 0.40
CA VAL A 145 -8.58 14.18 -0.03
C VAL A 145 -7.70 14.25 1.20
N ILE A 146 -6.78 13.31 1.32
CA ILE A 146 -5.79 13.26 2.39
C ILE A 146 -4.41 13.42 1.74
N ASN A 147 -3.80 14.60 1.89
CA ASN A 147 -2.54 14.92 1.20
C ASN A 147 -1.33 14.27 1.87
N ASP A 148 -1.35 14.14 3.19
CA ASP A 148 -0.27 13.48 3.92
C ASP A 148 -0.84 12.44 4.90
N MET A 149 -0.26 11.26 4.88
CA MET A 149 -0.63 10.16 5.76
C MET A 149 0.59 9.28 6.01
N ASN A 150 0.93 9.09 7.28
CA ASN A 150 2.10 8.34 7.67
C ASN A 150 1.92 7.69 9.05
N PHE A 151 2.82 6.79 9.39
CA PHE A 151 2.91 6.18 10.71
C PHE A 151 3.72 7.06 11.65
N GLU A 152 3.62 6.78 12.94
CA GLU A 152 4.52 7.35 13.94
C GLU A 152 5.99 6.99 13.64
N ASP A 153 6.91 7.90 13.91
CA ASP A 153 8.34 7.73 13.57
C ASP A 153 8.93 6.46 14.19
N ALA A 154 8.60 6.15 15.43
CA ALA A 154 9.07 4.95 16.12
C ALA A 154 8.62 3.65 15.42
N TYR A 155 7.44 3.64 14.83
CA TYR A 155 6.95 2.51 14.05
C TYR A 155 7.67 2.40 12.70
N ASN A 156 7.89 3.51 12.02
CA ASN A 156 8.66 3.55 10.78
C ASN A 156 10.10 3.05 10.98
N GLU A 157 10.76 3.46 12.06
CA GLU A 157 12.10 2.97 12.42
C GLU A 157 12.11 1.46 12.68
N ALA A 158 11.12 0.94 13.42
CA ALA A 158 10.99 -0.50 13.69
C ALA A 158 10.79 -1.32 12.40
N ILE A 159 9.97 -0.83 11.46
CA ILE A 159 9.78 -1.45 10.15
C ILE A 159 11.08 -1.45 9.33
N GLN A 160 11.81 -0.33 9.32
CA GLN A 160 13.10 -0.25 8.62
C GLN A 160 14.10 -1.23 9.19
N GLN A 161 14.24 -1.32 10.52
CA GLN A 161 15.13 -2.27 11.18
C GLN A 161 14.76 -3.73 10.86
N LYS A 162 13.46 -4.05 10.88
CA LYS A 162 12.97 -5.38 10.50
C LYS A 162 13.29 -5.71 9.05
N SER A 163 13.11 -4.75 8.14
CA SER A 163 13.43 -4.91 6.71
C SER A 163 14.92 -5.14 6.48
N ILE A 164 15.78 -4.38 7.15
CA ILE A 164 17.25 -4.54 7.09
C ILE A 164 17.65 -5.91 7.66
N ALA A 165 17.09 -6.33 8.78
CA ALA A 165 17.37 -7.65 9.37
C ALA A 165 16.97 -8.79 8.43
N GLN A 166 15.80 -8.68 7.79
CA GLN A 166 15.35 -9.66 6.80
C GLN A 166 16.26 -9.73 5.59
N GLN A 167 16.65 -8.57 5.01
CA GLN A 167 17.59 -8.52 3.89
C GLN A 167 18.95 -9.14 4.25
N ASN A 168 19.46 -8.88 5.46
CA ASN A 168 20.70 -9.47 5.92
C ASN A 168 20.59 -10.99 6.08
N ALA A 169 19.48 -11.48 6.61
CA ALA A 169 19.22 -12.93 6.74
C ALA A 169 19.14 -13.61 5.35
N ASP A 170 18.44 -12.99 4.40
CA ASP A 170 18.32 -13.50 3.04
C ASP A 170 19.69 -13.50 2.32
N LYS A 171 20.48 -12.44 2.49
CA LYS A 171 21.85 -12.37 1.97
C LYS A 171 22.73 -13.48 2.54
N GLN A 172 22.69 -13.69 3.86
CA GLN A 172 23.47 -14.73 4.51
C GLN A 172 23.04 -16.14 4.07
N LYS A 173 21.75 -16.35 3.83
CA LYS A 173 21.26 -17.61 3.28
C LYS A 173 21.81 -17.86 1.88
N ILE A 174 21.80 -16.86 0.99
CA ILE A 174 22.36 -16.96 -0.36
C ILE A 174 23.87 -17.23 -0.31
N GLU A 175 24.61 -16.52 0.56
CA GLU A 175 26.05 -16.75 0.75
C GLU A 175 26.34 -18.15 1.26
N ASN A 176 25.58 -18.69 2.20
CA ASN A 176 25.70 -20.05 2.69
C ASN A 176 25.41 -21.10 1.59
N GLU A 177 24.33 -20.91 0.84
CA GLU A 177 23.99 -21.78 -0.30
C GLU A 177 25.07 -21.78 -1.36
N ALA A 178 25.65 -20.62 -1.68
CA ALA A 178 26.77 -20.48 -2.62
C ALA A 178 28.05 -21.18 -2.08
N ALA A 179 28.33 -21.07 -0.78
CA ALA A 179 29.47 -21.74 -0.15
C ALA A 179 29.33 -23.28 -0.17
N ILE A 180 28.12 -23.79 0.09
CA ILE A 180 27.82 -25.22 0.00
C ILE A 180 27.97 -25.71 -1.44
N ALA A 181 27.39 -25.00 -2.41
CA ALA A 181 27.50 -25.35 -3.83
C ALA A 181 28.95 -25.37 -4.32
N LYS A 182 29.76 -24.41 -3.85
CA LYS A 182 31.18 -24.36 -4.15
C LYS A 182 31.93 -25.55 -3.54
N ALA A 183 31.67 -25.87 -2.26
CA ALA A 183 32.29 -27.01 -1.60
C ALA A 183 31.92 -28.34 -2.27
N GLU A 184 30.70 -28.50 -2.74
CA GLU A 184 30.27 -29.68 -3.51
C GLU A 184 30.97 -29.75 -4.88
N ALA A 185 31.09 -28.63 -5.58
CA ALA A 185 31.83 -28.54 -6.84
C ALA A 185 33.32 -28.90 -6.65
N ASP A 186 33.99 -28.35 -5.64
CA ASP A 186 35.37 -28.61 -5.30
C ASP A 186 35.57 -30.10 -4.97
N LYS A 187 34.65 -30.71 -4.19
CA LYS A 187 34.65 -32.14 -3.91
C LYS A 187 34.50 -32.97 -5.17
N GLN A 188 33.62 -32.62 -6.07
CA GLN A 188 33.42 -33.34 -7.32
C GLN A 188 34.66 -33.25 -8.23
N VAL A 189 35.29 -32.08 -8.30
CA VAL A 189 36.56 -31.92 -9.02
C VAL A 189 37.66 -32.80 -8.42
N ALA A 190 37.78 -32.85 -7.09
CA ALA A 190 38.75 -33.68 -6.40
C ALA A 190 38.52 -35.18 -6.69
N ILE A 191 37.28 -35.65 -6.65
CA ILE A 191 36.92 -37.04 -7.01
C ILE A 191 37.29 -37.35 -8.45
N THR A 192 36.88 -36.47 -9.39
CA THR A 192 37.19 -36.65 -10.82
C THR A 192 38.70 -36.70 -11.10
N ASN A 193 39.49 -35.84 -10.45
CA ASN A 193 40.95 -35.86 -10.57
C ASN A 193 41.57 -37.14 -10.00
N ALA A 194 41.07 -37.61 -8.84
CA ALA A 194 41.54 -38.87 -8.23
C ALA A 194 41.21 -40.10 -9.14
N GLU A 195 40.02 -40.15 -9.71
CA GLU A 195 39.59 -41.18 -10.66
C GLU A 195 40.46 -41.17 -11.92
N ALA A 196 40.72 -39.97 -12.50
CA ALA A 196 41.58 -39.81 -13.65
C ALA A 196 43.03 -40.29 -13.39
N GLU A 197 43.59 -39.97 -12.21
CA GLU A 197 44.93 -40.41 -11.83
C GLU A 197 44.98 -41.91 -11.60
N ALA A 198 43.96 -42.50 -10.95
CA ALA A 198 43.84 -43.95 -10.80
C ALA A 198 43.74 -44.69 -12.13
N GLN A 199 42.94 -44.15 -13.05
CA GLN A 199 42.81 -44.70 -14.42
C GLN A 199 44.11 -44.62 -15.21
N LYS A 200 44.83 -43.49 -15.13
CA LYS A 200 46.14 -43.33 -15.74
C LYS A 200 47.17 -44.32 -15.21
N THR A 201 47.15 -44.53 -13.89
CA THR A 201 48.05 -45.54 -13.26
C THR A 201 47.70 -46.94 -13.70
N SER A 202 46.41 -47.31 -13.80
CA SER A 202 45.93 -48.60 -14.31
C SER A 202 46.38 -48.85 -15.76
N ILE A 203 46.14 -47.87 -16.64
CA ILE A 203 46.53 -47.94 -18.04
C ILE A 203 48.07 -48.09 -18.18
N ALA A 204 48.84 -47.35 -17.38
CA ALA A 204 50.32 -47.48 -17.39
C ALA A 204 50.76 -48.85 -16.91
N ALA A 205 50.13 -49.40 -15.86
CA ALA A 205 50.44 -50.74 -15.39
C ALA A 205 50.08 -51.84 -16.40
N GLU A 206 48.93 -51.75 -17.06
CA GLU A 206 48.52 -52.65 -18.14
C GLU A 206 49.49 -52.63 -19.33
N ALA A 207 49.85 -51.41 -19.78
CA ALA A 207 50.80 -51.23 -20.84
C ALA A 207 52.17 -51.81 -20.50
N GLN A 208 52.63 -51.63 -19.25
CA GLN A 208 53.90 -52.22 -18.78
C GLN A 208 53.80 -53.74 -18.67
N ALA A 209 52.69 -54.31 -18.22
CA ALA A 209 52.45 -55.75 -18.15
C ALA A 209 52.46 -56.37 -19.58
N GLU A 210 51.79 -55.72 -20.53
CA GLU A 210 51.78 -56.18 -21.91
C GLU A 210 53.16 -56.09 -22.58
N ALA A 211 53.91 -55.04 -22.31
CA ALA A 211 55.32 -54.92 -22.79
C ALA A 211 56.20 -56.03 -22.20
N ASN A 212 56.07 -56.32 -20.89
CA ASN A 212 56.80 -57.39 -20.24
C ASN A 212 56.44 -58.79 -20.82
N ARG A 213 55.12 -59.01 -21.11
CA ARG A 213 54.65 -60.23 -21.73
C ARG A 213 55.24 -60.43 -23.11
N LYS A 214 55.21 -59.39 -23.97
CA LYS A 214 55.81 -59.44 -25.29
C LYS A 214 57.32 -59.68 -25.23
N LEU A 215 57.99 -59.08 -24.24
CA LEU A 215 59.41 -59.31 -24.01
C LEU A 215 59.71 -60.76 -23.62
N ALA A 216 58.88 -61.36 -22.71
CA ALA A 216 59.03 -62.76 -22.30
C ALA A 216 58.74 -63.73 -23.44
N GLU A 217 57.73 -63.48 -24.27
CA GLU A 217 57.42 -64.25 -25.48
C GLU A 217 58.60 -64.21 -26.46
N SER A 218 59.12 -63.02 -26.72
CA SER A 218 60.31 -62.83 -27.62
C SER A 218 61.59 -63.55 -27.13
N LEU A 219 61.80 -63.48 -25.78
CA LEU A 219 62.94 -64.20 -25.18
C LEU A 219 62.76 -65.72 -25.22
N SER A 220 61.53 -66.24 -25.05
CA SER A 220 61.16 -67.66 -25.13
C SER A 220 61.46 -68.18 -26.60
N ASP A 221 60.97 -67.43 -27.59
CA ASP A 221 61.19 -67.81 -28.99
C ASP A 221 62.68 -67.82 -29.39
N THR A 222 63.41 -66.84 -28.88
CA THR A 222 64.90 -66.76 -29.14
C THR A 222 65.66 -67.91 -28.49
N LEU A 223 65.22 -68.33 -27.26
CA LEU A 223 65.78 -69.46 -26.55
C LEU A 223 65.49 -70.82 -27.24
N ILE A 224 64.29 -70.97 -27.80
CA ILE A 224 63.87 -72.14 -28.57
C ILE A 224 64.70 -72.22 -29.89
N GLU A 225 64.92 -71.12 -30.58
CA GLU A 225 65.75 -71.05 -31.77
C GLU A 225 67.20 -71.39 -31.47
N TYR A 226 67.72 -70.87 -30.34
CA TYR A 226 69.12 -71.20 -29.91
C TYR A 226 69.29 -72.69 -29.56
N GLN A 227 68.27 -73.33 -28.95
CA GLN A 227 68.29 -74.76 -28.68
C GLN A 227 68.18 -75.62 -29.95
N LYS A 228 67.51 -75.14 -30.99
CA LYS A 228 67.46 -75.81 -32.33
C LYS A 228 68.81 -75.81 -33.10
N ILE A 229 69.63 -74.81 -32.88
CA ILE A 229 70.93 -74.63 -33.56
C ILE A 229 72.03 -75.48 -32.89
N GLN A 230 71.79 -75.90 -31.62
CA GLN A 230 72.77 -76.75 -30.89
C GLN A 230 72.51 -78.27 -31.00
N LYS A 231 71.54 -78.69 -31.82
CA LYS A 231 71.32 -80.07 -32.23
C LYS A 231 71.70 -80.26 -33.67
#